data_33ceb6fdda901eff63b401c6a948b3ce
#
_entry.id   33ceb6fdda901eff63b401c6a948b3ce
#
_cell.length_a   1.000
_cell.length_b   1.000
_cell.length_c   1.000
_cell.angle_alpha   90.00
_cell.angle_beta   90.00
_cell.angle_gamma   90.00
#
_symmetry.space_group_name_H-M   'P 1'
#
loop_
_entity.id
_entity.type
_entity.pdbx_description
1 polymer ?
#
loop_
_entity_poly.entity_id
_entity_poly.type
_entity_poly.pdbx_seq_one_letter_code
_entity_poly.pdbx_strand_id
1 'polypeptide(L)'
;MLVTGFLLISRMGIVGLALVYVISEAVCLLLVLAIQIFGKIKDYIKEKYSFTNRVFEEYYPIEEGSMEKMSQNLEGLCDEWELDFKQSFFIHLIVEELLLNIMKFGIGKTDKKYYVSVKVMDNNGECILRIRDNVNSYNPFDLRGDEVDRAVMEMIKKKAKYYEYQRKLVFNYLYVKI
;
A
#
# COMPACT_ATOMS: atom_id res chain seq x y z
N MET A 1 4.93 3.96 41.24
CA MET A 1 3.72 3.41 41.88
C MET A 1 3.88 3.12 43.39
N LEU A 2 4.95 2.48 43.89
CA LEU A 2 5.11 2.18 45.30
C LEU A 2 5.15 3.43 46.21
N VAL A 3 5.85 4.51 45.81
CA VAL A 3 5.99 5.74 46.59
C VAL A 3 4.68 6.52 46.67
N THR A 4 3.93 6.63 45.59
CA THR A 4 2.62 7.32 45.55
C THR A 4 1.56 6.55 46.33
N GLY A 5 1.61 5.22 46.29
CA GLY A 5 0.74 4.36 47.10
C GLY A 5 0.97 4.52 48.57
N PHE A 6 2.24 4.56 49.02
CA PHE A 6 2.60 4.73 50.44
C PHE A 6 2.13 6.10 50.99
N LEU A 7 2.27 7.17 50.18
CA LEU A 7 1.81 8.51 50.57
C LEU A 7 0.28 8.60 50.71
N LEU A 8 -0.47 7.94 49.83
CA LEU A 8 -1.93 7.89 49.88
C LEU A 8 -2.43 7.10 51.09
N ILE A 9 -1.82 5.96 51.41
CA ILE A 9 -2.18 5.13 52.55
C ILE A 9 -1.87 5.86 53.85
N SER A 10 -0.72 6.54 53.96
CA SER A 10 -0.31 7.25 55.17
C SER A 10 -1.19 8.46 55.50
N ARG A 11 -1.83 9.09 54.48
CA ARG A 11 -2.72 10.24 54.69
C ARG A 11 -4.20 9.88 54.81
N MET A 12 -4.68 8.84 54.12
CA MET A 12 -6.11 8.53 54.00
C MET A 12 -6.50 7.16 54.57
N GLY A 13 -5.56 6.40 55.15
CA GLY A 13 -5.83 5.09 55.75
C GLY A 13 -6.49 4.09 54.79
N ILE A 14 -7.59 3.46 55.20
CA ILE A 14 -8.32 2.44 54.39
C ILE A 14 -8.83 3.01 53.07
N VAL A 15 -9.26 4.27 53.04
CA VAL A 15 -9.73 4.92 51.81
C VAL A 15 -8.56 5.09 50.80
N GLY A 16 -7.36 5.43 51.30
CA GLY A 16 -6.15 5.50 50.49
C GLY A 16 -5.79 4.15 49.86
N LEU A 17 -5.93 3.06 50.59
CA LEU A 17 -5.72 1.70 50.09
C LEU A 17 -6.70 1.35 48.95
N ALA A 18 -7.98 1.65 49.13
CA ALA A 18 -9.00 1.43 48.10
C ALA A 18 -8.71 2.23 46.83
N LEU A 19 -8.29 3.50 46.94
CA LEU A 19 -7.93 4.35 45.84
C LEU A 19 -6.70 3.81 45.06
N VAL A 20 -5.67 3.35 45.78
CA VAL A 20 -4.49 2.74 45.15
C VAL A 20 -4.89 1.51 44.32
N TYR A 21 -5.79 0.69 44.84
CA TYR A 21 -6.28 -0.48 44.10
C TYR A 21 -7.00 -0.09 42.80
N VAL A 22 -7.97 0.83 42.89
CA VAL A 22 -8.73 1.30 41.72
C VAL A 22 -7.82 1.94 40.65
N ILE A 23 -6.84 2.77 41.09
CA ILE A 23 -5.88 3.39 40.18
C ILE A 23 -5.02 2.32 39.51
N SER A 24 -4.58 1.31 40.25
CA SER A 24 -3.76 0.20 39.74
C SER A 24 -4.52 -0.58 38.64
N GLU A 25 -5.78 -0.92 38.89
CA GLU A 25 -6.61 -1.60 37.89
C GLU A 25 -6.85 -0.75 36.64
N ALA A 26 -7.14 0.54 36.83
CA ALA A 26 -7.32 1.45 35.71
C ALA A 26 -6.05 1.56 34.85
N VAL A 27 -4.86 1.64 35.45
CA VAL A 27 -3.59 1.66 34.74
C VAL A 27 -3.35 0.34 34.01
N CYS A 28 -3.61 -0.81 34.62
CA CYS A 28 -3.49 -2.11 33.96
C CYS A 28 -4.42 -2.22 32.75
N LEU A 29 -5.66 -1.77 32.87
CA LEU A 29 -6.62 -1.78 31.80
C LEU A 29 -6.19 -0.88 30.63
N LEU A 30 -5.68 0.31 30.93
CA LEU A 30 -5.12 1.21 29.90
C LEU A 30 -3.90 0.60 29.20
N LEU A 31 -3.03 -0.10 29.91
CA LEU A 31 -1.89 -0.78 29.32
C LEU A 31 -2.33 -1.92 28.39
N VAL A 32 -3.31 -2.73 28.79
CA VAL A 32 -3.86 -3.80 27.95
C VAL A 32 -4.49 -3.22 26.67
N LEU A 33 -5.29 -2.17 26.79
CA LEU A 33 -5.86 -1.48 25.65
C LEU A 33 -4.78 -0.90 24.72
N ALA A 34 -3.75 -0.29 25.28
CA ALA A 34 -2.62 0.23 24.49
C ALA A 34 -1.92 -0.90 23.72
N ILE A 35 -1.62 -2.04 24.36
CA ILE A 35 -1.00 -3.20 23.72
C ILE A 35 -1.87 -3.73 22.57
N GLN A 36 -3.19 -3.83 22.76
CA GLN A 36 -4.11 -4.27 21.71
C GLN A 36 -4.16 -3.31 20.53
N ILE A 37 -4.17 -1.99 20.79
CA ILE A 37 -4.15 -0.97 19.75
C ILE A 37 -2.82 -1.02 18.98
N PHE A 38 -1.68 -1.09 19.69
CA PHE A 38 -0.36 -1.22 19.06
C PHE A 38 -0.22 -2.52 18.27
N GLY A 39 -0.78 -3.63 18.76
CA GLY A 39 -0.83 -4.90 18.03
C GLY A 39 -1.57 -4.75 16.71
N LYS A 40 -2.79 -4.20 16.72
CA LYS A 40 -3.58 -3.96 15.51
C LYS A 40 -2.89 -3.00 14.53
N ILE A 41 -2.24 -1.94 15.03
CA ILE A 41 -1.46 -1.01 14.20
C ILE A 41 -0.27 -1.74 13.58
N LYS A 42 0.44 -2.55 14.33
CA LYS A 42 1.57 -3.35 13.83
C LYS A 42 1.14 -4.34 12.77
N ASP A 43 0.02 -5.03 12.97
CA ASP A 43 -0.53 -5.99 12.00
C ASP A 43 -0.99 -5.26 10.73
N TYR A 44 -1.66 -4.12 10.85
CA TYR A 44 -2.02 -3.25 9.73
C TYR A 44 -0.79 -2.75 8.96
N ILE A 45 0.26 -2.32 9.66
CA ILE A 45 1.52 -1.90 9.05
C ILE A 45 2.20 -3.09 8.37
N LYS A 46 2.22 -4.26 9.01
CA LYS A 46 2.80 -5.49 8.46
C LYS A 46 2.05 -5.94 7.21
N GLU A 47 0.73 -5.89 7.20
CA GLU A 47 -0.10 -6.23 6.04
C GLU A 47 0.10 -5.22 4.88
N LYS A 48 0.14 -3.93 5.20
CA LYS A 48 0.30 -2.85 4.21
C LYS A 48 1.74 -2.69 3.70
N TYR A 49 2.73 -3.04 4.52
CA TYR A 49 4.16 -2.91 4.25
C TYR A 49 4.90 -4.23 4.52
N SER A 50 4.23 -5.38 4.26
CA SER A 50 4.86 -6.69 4.51
C SER A 50 6.25 -6.74 3.90
N PHE A 51 7.22 -7.15 4.71
CA PHE A 51 8.57 -7.39 4.27
C PHE A 51 8.52 -8.56 3.28
N THR A 52 8.67 -8.23 2.02
CA THR A 52 8.63 -9.19 0.94
C THR A 52 10.02 -9.81 0.77
N ASN A 53 10.07 -11.07 0.48
CA ASN A 53 11.33 -11.75 0.17
C ASN A 53 11.89 -11.31 -1.19
N ARG A 54 11.03 -10.83 -2.10
CA ARG A 54 11.39 -10.41 -3.45
C ARG A 54 10.78 -9.06 -3.76
N VAL A 55 11.61 -8.13 -4.19
CA VAL A 55 11.19 -6.75 -4.54
C VAL A 55 11.91 -6.34 -5.81
N PHE A 56 11.14 -5.93 -6.79
CA PHE A 56 11.60 -5.27 -8.00
C PHE A 56 11.08 -3.83 -7.98
N GLU A 57 11.90 -2.85 -8.31
CA GLU A 57 11.47 -1.44 -8.45
C GLU A 57 12.32 -0.75 -9.50
N GLU A 58 11.69 -0.24 -10.52
CA GLU A 58 12.34 0.53 -11.57
C GLU A 58 11.60 1.83 -11.89
N TYR A 59 12.35 2.79 -12.44
CA TYR A 59 11.90 4.12 -12.81
C TYR A 59 12.05 4.32 -14.30
N TYR A 60 10.98 4.79 -14.95
CA TYR A 60 10.93 5.03 -16.37
C TYR A 60 10.51 6.47 -16.66
N PRO A 61 11.14 7.17 -17.61
CA PRO A 61 10.55 8.38 -18.19
C PRO A 61 9.29 7.98 -18.97
N ILE A 62 8.28 8.84 -18.98
CA ILE A 62 7.07 8.58 -19.78
C ILE A 62 7.32 9.16 -21.18
N GLU A 63 7.89 8.34 -22.04
CA GLU A 63 8.24 8.67 -23.44
C GLU A 63 8.09 7.44 -24.34
N GLU A 64 8.20 7.65 -25.64
CA GLU A 64 8.14 6.58 -26.63
C GLU A 64 9.23 5.52 -26.37
N GLY A 65 8.86 4.24 -26.41
CA GLY A 65 9.77 3.10 -26.12
C GLY A 65 9.94 2.73 -24.64
N SER A 66 9.55 3.59 -23.70
CA SER A 66 9.65 3.25 -22.27
C SER A 66 8.73 2.11 -21.87
N MET A 67 7.58 1.99 -22.50
CA MET A 67 6.64 0.88 -22.25
C MET A 67 7.20 -0.46 -22.70
N GLU A 68 7.83 -0.49 -23.90
CA GLU A 68 8.45 -1.71 -24.43
C GLU A 68 9.58 -2.19 -23.49
N LYS A 69 10.47 -1.27 -23.08
CA LYS A 69 11.55 -1.59 -22.15
C LYS A 69 11.02 -2.13 -20.83
N MET A 70 9.96 -1.53 -20.30
CA MET A 70 9.37 -1.97 -19.06
C MET A 70 8.69 -3.33 -19.18
N SER A 71 7.99 -3.60 -20.30
CA SER A 71 7.41 -4.92 -20.58
C SER A 71 8.48 -6.00 -20.62
N GLN A 72 9.62 -5.74 -21.29
CA GLN A 72 10.76 -6.66 -21.31
C GLN A 72 11.35 -6.91 -19.91
N ASN A 73 11.49 -5.86 -19.09
CA ASN A 73 12.02 -5.99 -17.74
C ASN A 73 11.05 -6.77 -16.83
N LEU A 74 9.74 -6.60 -17.01
CA LEU A 74 8.72 -7.38 -16.28
C LEU A 74 8.70 -8.84 -16.72
N GLU A 75 8.90 -9.12 -18.01
CA GLU A 75 9.01 -10.50 -18.50
C GLU A 75 10.20 -11.20 -17.86
N GLY A 76 11.39 -10.57 -17.90
CA GLY A 76 12.58 -11.09 -17.22
C GLY A 76 12.38 -11.29 -15.71
N LEU A 77 11.66 -10.38 -15.04
CA LEU A 77 11.29 -10.51 -13.64
C LEU A 77 10.40 -11.73 -13.37
N CYS A 78 9.37 -11.93 -14.19
CA CYS A 78 8.44 -13.04 -14.04
C CYS A 78 9.15 -14.38 -14.20
N ASP A 79 10.09 -14.45 -15.15
CA ASP A 79 10.94 -15.64 -15.38
C ASP A 79 11.90 -15.88 -14.20
N GLU A 80 12.60 -14.83 -13.73
CA GLU A 80 13.52 -14.92 -12.57
C GLU A 80 12.79 -15.39 -11.30
N TRP A 81 11.56 -14.93 -11.11
CA TRP A 81 10.77 -15.28 -9.93
C TRP A 81 9.97 -16.55 -10.09
N GLU A 82 10.05 -17.23 -11.24
CA GLU A 82 9.32 -18.46 -11.57
C GLU A 82 7.81 -18.32 -11.28
N LEU A 83 7.24 -17.17 -11.68
CA LEU A 83 5.82 -16.92 -11.49
C LEU A 83 4.98 -17.81 -12.42
N ASP A 84 3.82 -18.25 -11.95
CA ASP A 84 2.92 -18.98 -12.81
C ASP A 84 2.39 -18.10 -13.95
N PHE A 85 1.97 -18.73 -15.05
CA PHE A 85 1.46 -18.03 -16.23
C PHE A 85 0.35 -17.03 -15.89
N LYS A 86 -0.51 -17.36 -14.96
CA LYS A 86 -1.64 -16.52 -14.58
C LYS A 86 -1.19 -15.26 -13.83
N GLN A 87 -0.25 -15.41 -12.90
CA GLN A 87 0.35 -14.28 -12.18
C GLN A 87 1.11 -13.37 -13.13
N SER A 88 1.99 -13.94 -13.97
CA SER A 88 2.76 -13.22 -14.97
C SER A 88 1.84 -12.44 -15.92
N PHE A 89 0.83 -13.08 -16.49
CA PHE A 89 -0.15 -12.43 -17.36
C PHE A 89 -0.86 -11.25 -16.68
N PHE A 90 -1.29 -11.44 -15.42
CA PHE A 90 -1.98 -10.35 -14.70
C PHE A 90 -1.06 -9.19 -14.35
N ILE A 91 0.21 -9.43 -14.00
CA ILE A 91 1.18 -8.37 -13.76
C ILE A 91 1.35 -7.52 -15.01
N HIS A 92 1.60 -8.16 -16.16
CA HIS A 92 1.76 -7.46 -17.44
C HIS A 92 0.51 -6.66 -17.81
N LEU A 93 -0.65 -7.31 -17.79
CA LEU A 93 -1.91 -6.66 -18.12
C LEU A 93 -2.17 -5.42 -17.25
N ILE A 94 -2.02 -5.54 -15.92
CA ILE A 94 -2.29 -4.44 -15.00
C ILE A 94 -1.32 -3.30 -15.21
N VAL A 95 -0.02 -3.60 -15.35
CA VAL A 95 1.00 -2.58 -15.55
C VAL A 95 0.80 -1.87 -16.89
N GLU A 96 0.59 -2.61 -17.96
CA GLU A 96 0.36 -2.07 -19.31
C GLU A 96 -0.88 -1.17 -19.34
N GLU A 97 -2.01 -1.63 -18.83
CA GLU A 97 -3.25 -0.84 -18.81
C GLU A 97 -3.16 0.40 -17.94
N LEU A 98 -2.56 0.29 -16.76
CA LEU A 98 -2.38 1.46 -15.90
C LEU A 98 -1.47 2.49 -16.54
N LEU A 99 -0.44 2.08 -17.28
CA LEU A 99 0.44 3.00 -18.00
C LEU A 99 -0.22 3.63 -19.20
N LEU A 100 -0.97 2.86 -20.00
CA LEU A 100 -1.78 3.42 -21.08
C LEU A 100 -2.73 4.48 -20.55
N ASN A 101 -3.37 4.23 -19.42
CA ASN A 101 -4.24 5.19 -18.75
C ASN A 101 -3.46 6.43 -18.26
N ILE A 102 -2.25 6.27 -17.70
CA ILE A 102 -1.36 7.37 -17.32
C ILE A 102 -1.04 8.24 -18.54
N MET A 103 -0.65 7.63 -19.64
CA MET A 103 -0.32 8.33 -20.88
C MET A 103 -1.54 9.04 -21.50
N LYS A 104 -2.69 8.37 -21.49
CA LYS A 104 -3.92 8.85 -22.13
C LYS A 104 -4.59 10.00 -21.34
N PHE A 105 -4.60 9.93 -20.03
CA PHE A 105 -5.38 10.84 -19.17
C PHE A 105 -4.54 11.68 -18.20
N GLY A 106 -3.31 11.27 -17.91
CA GLY A 106 -2.47 11.93 -16.90
C GLY A 106 -1.54 12.99 -17.49
N ILE A 107 -1.14 12.86 -18.76
CA ILE A 107 -0.19 13.78 -19.37
C ILE A 107 -0.90 15.06 -19.82
N GLY A 108 -0.39 16.21 -19.38
CA GLY A 108 -0.84 17.51 -19.82
C GLY A 108 0.00 18.06 -20.99
N LYS A 109 -0.52 19.07 -21.69
CA LYS A 109 0.22 19.82 -22.72
C LYS A 109 1.23 20.77 -22.06
N THR A 110 2.32 20.24 -21.52
CA THR A 110 3.37 21.03 -20.87
C THR A 110 4.74 20.42 -21.19
N ASP A 111 5.80 21.23 -21.14
CA ASP A 111 7.19 20.77 -21.30
C ASP A 111 7.71 20.03 -20.04
N LYS A 112 6.85 19.68 -19.13
CA LYS A 112 7.20 18.96 -17.90
C LYS A 112 7.58 17.52 -18.22
N LYS A 113 8.72 17.07 -17.68
CA LYS A 113 9.11 15.66 -17.74
C LYS A 113 8.32 14.84 -16.74
N TYR A 114 7.71 13.78 -17.24
CA TYR A 114 6.94 12.84 -16.46
C TYR A 114 7.71 11.54 -16.26
N TYR A 115 7.53 10.93 -15.10
CA TYR A 115 8.18 9.69 -14.71
C TYR A 115 7.17 8.76 -14.04
N VAL A 116 7.38 7.48 -14.23
CA VAL A 116 6.65 6.41 -13.54
C VAL A 116 7.62 5.48 -12.85
N SER A 117 7.30 5.07 -11.63
CA SER A 117 7.96 3.99 -10.91
C SER A 117 7.01 2.81 -10.85
N VAL A 118 7.48 1.65 -11.27
CA VAL A 118 6.78 0.37 -11.14
C VAL A 118 7.51 -0.46 -10.10
N LYS A 119 6.78 -0.87 -9.08
CA LYS A 119 7.28 -1.74 -8.03
C LYS A 119 6.43 -2.98 -7.94
N VAL A 120 7.08 -4.13 -8.08
CA VAL A 120 6.49 -5.46 -7.90
C VAL A 120 7.04 -6.07 -6.62
N MET A 121 6.19 -6.62 -5.80
CA MET A 121 6.56 -7.27 -4.55
C MET A 121 5.86 -8.64 -4.48
N ASP A 122 6.64 -9.69 -4.24
CA ASP A 122 6.09 -11.01 -3.95
C ASP A 122 6.11 -11.25 -2.45
N ASN A 123 4.97 -11.55 -1.87
CA ASN A 123 4.80 -11.87 -0.47
C ASN A 123 4.17 -13.25 -0.33
N ASN A 124 5.02 -14.29 -0.36
CA ASN A 124 4.60 -15.68 -0.22
C ASN A 124 3.50 -16.10 -1.21
N GLY A 125 3.65 -15.76 -2.48
CA GLY A 125 2.70 -16.07 -3.54
C GLY A 125 1.56 -15.05 -3.71
N GLU A 126 1.54 -13.97 -2.91
CA GLU A 126 0.70 -12.81 -3.16
C GLU A 126 1.52 -11.71 -3.83
N CYS A 127 1.15 -11.36 -5.04
CA CYS A 127 1.82 -10.32 -5.79
C CYS A 127 1.19 -8.95 -5.51
N ILE A 128 2.05 -7.98 -5.20
CA ILE A 128 1.65 -6.61 -4.92
C ILE A 128 2.32 -5.69 -5.93
N LEU A 129 1.51 -4.96 -6.67
CA LEU A 129 1.94 -3.94 -7.61
C LEU A 129 1.75 -2.56 -7.01
N ARG A 130 2.79 -1.72 -7.08
CA ARG A 130 2.70 -0.30 -6.77
C ARG A 130 3.22 0.50 -7.93
N ILE A 131 2.38 1.35 -8.48
CA ILE A 131 2.74 2.30 -9.53
C ILE A 131 2.68 3.70 -8.94
N ARG A 132 3.75 4.47 -9.14
CA ARG A 132 3.82 5.86 -8.72
C ARG A 132 4.24 6.72 -9.90
N ASP A 133 3.48 7.77 -10.17
CA ASP A 133 3.79 8.73 -11.22
C ASP A 133 3.67 10.18 -10.75
N ASN A 134 4.21 11.12 -11.52
CA ASN A 134 4.16 12.55 -11.26
C ASN A 134 3.31 13.32 -12.30
N VAL A 135 2.38 12.63 -12.98
CA VAL A 135 1.47 13.26 -13.92
C VAL A 135 0.35 14.05 -13.22
N ASN A 136 -0.58 14.61 -13.97
CA ASN A 136 -1.74 15.29 -13.40
C ASN A 136 -2.60 14.31 -12.57
N SER A 137 -3.41 14.86 -11.67
CA SER A 137 -4.31 14.05 -10.85
C SER A 137 -5.37 13.39 -11.71
N TYR A 138 -5.42 12.07 -11.70
CA TYR A 138 -6.50 11.28 -12.27
C TYR A 138 -6.53 9.93 -11.54
N ASN A 139 -7.70 9.35 -11.41
CA ASN A 139 -7.85 8.01 -10.84
C ASN A 139 -8.15 7.03 -11.97
N PRO A 140 -7.25 6.09 -12.30
CA PRO A 140 -7.48 5.14 -13.39
C PRO A 140 -8.65 4.19 -13.10
N PHE A 141 -9.03 4.04 -11.84
CA PHE A 141 -10.16 3.20 -11.46
C PHE A 141 -11.54 3.90 -11.67
N ASP A 142 -11.58 5.15 -12.10
CA ASP A 142 -12.85 5.87 -12.38
C ASP A 142 -13.50 5.47 -13.73
N LEU A 143 -13.03 4.41 -14.38
CA LEU A 143 -13.59 3.84 -15.61
C LEU A 143 -13.74 4.86 -16.73
N ARG A 144 -12.69 5.63 -17.00
CA ARG A 144 -12.61 6.57 -18.11
C ARG A 144 -12.18 5.86 -19.39
N GLY A 145 -12.40 6.50 -20.51
CA GLY A 145 -12.03 5.99 -21.83
C GLY A 145 -13.17 5.36 -22.59
N ASP A 146 -12.84 4.61 -23.64
CA ASP A 146 -13.81 3.90 -24.46
C ASP A 146 -14.36 2.63 -23.76
N GLU A 147 -15.16 1.85 -24.49
CA GLU A 147 -15.79 0.66 -23.93
C GLU A 147 -14.75 -0.43 -23.59
N VAL A 148 -13.68 -0.53 -24.39
CA VAL A 148 -12.61 -1.51 -24.18
C VAL A 148 -11.79 -1.15 -22.95
N ASP A 149 -11.33 0.12 -22.84
CA ASP A 149 -10.59 0.61 -21.67
C ASP A 149 -11.36 0.31 -20.37
N ARG A 150 -12.67 0.59 -20.37
CA ARG A 150 -13.52 0.34 -19.19
C ARG A 150 -13.67 -1.14 -18.86
N ALA A 151 -13.83 -1.99 -19.89
CA ALA A 151 -13.97 -3.44 -19.69
C ALA A 151 -12.72 -4.06 -19.06
N VAL A 152 -11.53 -3.65 -19.52
CA VAL A 152 -10.26 -4.14 -18.96
C VAL A 152 -10.08 -3.66 -17.52
N MET A 153 -10.36 -2.39 -17.23
CA MET A 153 -10.27 -1.87 -15.86
C MET A 153 -11.28 -2.54 -14.91
N GLU A 154 -12.49 -2.86 -15.38
CA GLU A 154 -13.44 -3.65 -14.60
C GLU A 154 -12.94 -5.07 -14.34
N MET A 155 -12.30 -5.70 -15.32
CA MET A 155 -11.70 -7.02 -15.15
C MET A 155 -10.59 -6.98 -14.10
N ILE A 156 -9.71 -5.97 -14.14
CA ILE A 156 -8.66 -5.76 -13.14
C ILE A 156 -9.28 -5.62 -11.74
N LYS A 157 -10.30 -4.77 -11.58
CA LYS A 157 -11.01 -4.60 -10.30
C LYS A 157 -11.62 -5.90 -9.76
N LYS A 158 -12.21 -6.71 -10.63
CA LYS A 158 -12.83 -8.00 -10.25
C LYS A 158 -11.80 -9.06 -9.84
N LYS A 159 -10.59 -8.98 -10.37
CA LYS A 159 -9.53 -9.97 -10.14
C LYS A 159 -8.59 -9.58 -9.02
N ALA A 160 -8.41 -8.28 -8.78
CA ALA A 160 -7.60 -7.79 -7.67
C ALA A 160 -8.27 -8.13 -6.33
N LYS A 161 -7.50 -8.67 -5.38
CA LYS A 161 -7.94 -8.83 -3.99
C LYS A 161 -8.13 -7.48 -3.31
N TYR A 162 -7.33 -6.52 -3.71
CA TYR A 162 -7.37 -5.15 -3.22
C TYR A 162 -6.80 -4.20 -4.27
N TYR A 163 -7.38 -3.01 -4.38
CA TYR A 163 -6.84 -1.92 -5.18
C TYR A 163 -7.12 -0.58 -4.51
N GLU A 164 -6.20 0.36 -4.67
CA GLU A 164 -6.32 1.69 -4.06
C GLU A 164 -5.63 2.74 -4.94
N TYR A 165 -6.23 3.92 -5.02
CA TYR A 165 -5.61 5.11 -5.57
C TYR A 165 -5.48 6.17 -4.49
N GLN A 166 -4.31 6.79 -4.39
CA GLN A 166 -4.06 7.92 -3.50
C GLN A 166 -3.27 9.00 -4.24
N ARG A 167 -3.64 10.26 -4.01
CA ARG A 167 -2.82 11.40 -4.41
C ARG A 167 -2.12 11.97 -3.18
N LYS A 168 -0.79 12.04 -3.21
CA LYS A 168 0.01 12.65 -2.14
C LYS A 168 0.95 13.68 -2.76
N LEU A 169 0.78 14.94 -2.39
CA LEU A 169 1.51 16.06 -2.98
C LEU A 169 1.34 16.09 -4.52
N VAL A 170 2.43 15.87 -5.24
CA VAL A 170 2.48 15.89 -6.71
C VAL A 170 2.45 14.50 -7.33
N PHE A 171 2.41 13.43 -6.52
CA PHE A 171 2.48 12.06 -6.98
C PHE A 171 1.13 11.34 -6.86
N ASN A 172 0.80 10.58 -7.90
CA ASN A 172 -0.23 9.56 -7.85
C ASN A 172 0.39 8.25 -7.35
N TYR A 173 -0.34 7.52 -6.54
CA TYR A 173 0.02 6.19 -6.05
C TYR A 173 -1.12 5.24 -6.37
N LEU A 174 -0.80 4.21 -7.09
CA LEU A 174 -1.70 3.11 -7.43
C LEU A 174 -1.17 1.86 -6.74
N TYR A 175 -2.05 1.15 -6.10
CA TYR A 175 -1.75 -0.08 -5.39
C TYR A 175 -2.73 -1.15 -5.84
N VAL A 176 -2.22 -2.30 -6.27
CA VAL A 176 -3.02 -3.45 -6.66
C VAL A 176 -2.42 -4.71 -6.05
N LYS A 177 -3.23 -5.49 -5.35
CA LYS A 177 -2.88 -6.80 -4.81
C LYS A 177 -3.63 -7.88 -5.60
N ILE A 178 -2.87 -8.87 -6.08
CA ILE A 178 -3.35 -9.99 -6.89
C ILE A 178 -3.38 -11.27 -6.07
#